data_d7e3347e82fe6cf687d03aa43e666e92
#
_entry.id   d7e3347e82fe6cf687d03aa43e666e92
#
_cell.length_a   1.000
_cell.length_b   1.000
_cell.length_c   1.000
_cell.angle_alpha   90.00
_cell.angle_beta   90.00
_cell.angle_gamma   90.00
#
_symmetry.space_group_name_H-M   'P 1'
#
loop_
_entity.id
_entity.type
_entity.pdbx_description
1 polymer ?
#
loop_
_entity_poly.entity_id
_entity_poly.type
_entity_poly.pdbx_seq_one_letter_code
_entity_poly.pdbx_strand_id
1 'polypeptide(L)'
;MKAAGAPLAADFFSGAGGLSLGLEQAGFKVILSADHEPFAIRTHAHHFGGMSVDWDLSDANVVERVAELVVAAGIDLVAGGPPCQPFSKAGRSMLRYRVQAGLRDPHDERRDLWRSFLEIIERSRPRAVLMENVPDMALDREMFILRSMVEELEQIGYSVEERVVDAWRYGVPQFRQRLILVALRDNVQFRFPAETEEKVSVWTAIGDLPEVEGGWRPEGGEYGWAEYAGPVTKFQREMRAKVPAPDQHKVFDHITRPVREDDRQAFESMTHATKYTDLSKEHQRYRGDIFDDKYNRLNENDLSRTITAHIAKDGYWYIHPRQSRTLTVREAARLQTFPDNFRFDGPPSAAFRQIGNAVPPRLGFVMGKAILESLDDPRDAGISTKKTAELLAEWWLKKDREEALPWLRSCSRWLVIAGEELLDRASRTLLRQGWKLLQRNDKPWALKSAQRTRFADELAFLTENSGREQRTDRILELADRLKKNPAALDGSVGEIRAALGVAESVADLAVLAAPREPREDREAGPEEPVLITKGVLRVASRFQGNLDVERRNRMTDGRLAVARMIGIGELSRSAHLGLIELANLWCRPVTPVCSECPLTPHCNEGHRQRNMNPTLYD
;
A
#
# COMPACT_ATOMS: atom_id res chain seq x y z
N MET A 1 19.19 -11.11 -34.89
CA MET A 1 19.46 -9.66 -34.70
C MET A 1 18.13 -8.96 -34.54
N LYS A 2 17.70 -8.67 -33.28
CA LYS A 2 16.58 -7.75 -33.04
C LYS A 2 17.09 -6.38 -33.54
N ALA A 3 16.48 -5.80 -34.59
CA ALA A 3 16.67 -4.40 -34.88
C ALA A 3 16.34 -3.63 -33.61
N ALA A 4 17.12 -2.61 -33.27
CA ALA A 4 16.94 -1.79 -32.08
C ALA A 4 15.63 -1.00 -32.19
N GLY A 5 14.51 -1.69 -31.92
CA GLY A 5 13.18 -1.09 -31.77
C GLY A 5 12.93 -0.80 -30.31
N ALA A 6 12.02 0.13 -30.04
CA ALA A 6 11.55 0.41 -28.69
C ALA A 6 11.09 -0.90 -28.00
N PRO A 7 11.38 -1.10 -26.70
CA PRO A 7 10.91 -2.27 -25.97
C PRO A 7 9.38 -2.32 -25.93
N LEU A 8 8.82 -3.53 -26.05
CA LEU A 8 7.39 -3.74 -26.18
C LEU A 8 6.73 -3.91 -24.80
N ALA A 9 5.53 -3.37 -24.67
CA ALA A 9 4.75 -3.49 -23.44
C ALA A 9 3.32 -3.98 -23.70
N ALA A 10 2.77 -4.70 -22.72
CA ALA A 10 1.34 -4.95 -22.56
C ALA A 10 0.83 -4.28 -21.29
N ASP A 11 -0.41 -3.76 -21.34
CA ASP A 11 -1.08 -3.12 -20.21
C ASP A 11 -2.44 -3.80 -19.96
N PHE A 12 -2.55 -4.54 -18.87
CA PHE A 12 -3.77 -5.25 -18.50
C PHE A 12 -4.55 -4.48 -17.42
N PHE A 13 -5.88 -4.51 -17.51
CA PHE A 13 -6.76 -3.63 -16.72
C PHE A 13 -6.44 -2.15 -17.01
N SER A 14 -6.16 -1.87 -18.29
CA SER A 14 -5.55 -0.62 -18.78
C SER A 14 -6.42 0.62 -18.60
N GLY A 15 -7.75 0.45 -18.42
CA GLY A 15 -8.68 1.56 -18.41
C GLY A 15 -8.56 2.39 -19.67
N ALA A 16 -8.57 3.71 -19.54
CA ALA A 16 -8.39 4.64 -20.64
C ALA A 16 -6.93 4.73 -21.16
N GLY A 17 -5.98 4.02 -20.53
CA GLY A 17 -4.57 4.02 -20.93
C GLY A 17 -3.69 5.08 -20.25
N GLY A 18 -4.01 5.45 -19.01
CA GLY A 18 -3.14 6.37 -18.26
C GLY A 18 -1.74 5.80 -18.04
N LEU A 19 -1.64 4.52 -17.65
CA LEU A 19 -0.38 3.81 -17.52
C LEU A 19 0.29 3.64 -18.90
N SER A 20 -0.44 3.16 -19.89
CA SER A 20 0.02 3.01 -21.28
C SER A 20 0.65 4.30 -21.82
N LEU A 21 -0.01 5.45 -21.60
CA LEU A 21 0.50 6.75 -22.04
C LEU A 21 1.83 7.11 -21.37
N GLY A 22 1.93 6.85 -20.06
CA GLY A 22 3.18 7.05 -19.33
C GLY A 22 4.31 6.15 -19.83
N LEU A 23 4.02 4.89 -20.10
CA LEU A 23 4.98 3.92 -20.63
C LEU A 23 5.47 4.32 -22.03
N GLU A 24 4.56 4.77 -22.92
CA GLU A 24 4.99 5.26 -24.26
C GLU A 24 5.82 6.54 -24.16
N GLN A 25 5.49 7.44 -23.24
CA GLN A 25 6.33 8.61 -22.98
C GLN A 25 7.73 8.24 -22.44
N ALA A 26 7.83 7.13 -21.70
CA ALA A 26 9.11 6.62 -21.20
C ALA A 26 9.97 5.94 -22.28
N GLY A 27 9.38 5.53 -23.41
CA GLY A 27 10.09 4.90 -24.53
C GLY A 27 9.69 3.46 -24.82
N PHE A 28 8.70 2.91 -24.10
CA PHE A 28 8.07 1.65 -24.48
C PHE A 28 7.10 1.85 -25.65
N LYS A 29 6.78 0.76 -26.34
CA LYS A 29 5.66 0.70 -27.27
C LYS A 29 4.60 -0.25 -26.74
N VAL A 30 3.45 0.27 -26.38
CA VAL A 30 2.31 -0.53 -25.91
C VAL A 30 1.61 -1.15 -27.12
N ILE A 31 1.69 -2.48 -27.25
CA ILE A 31 1.15 -3.21 -28.40
C ILE A 31 -0.06 -4.06 -28.09
N LEU A 32 -0.33 -4.30 -26.81
CA LEU A 32 -1.48 -5.06 -26.33
C LEU A 32 -2.02 -4.41 -25.07
N SER A 33 -3.33 -4.21 -25.01
CA SER A 33 -4.04 -3.79 -23.80
C SER A 33 -5.37 -4.51 -23.67
N ALA A 34 -5.77 -4.81 -22.45
CA ALA A 34 -7.07 -5.43 -22.17
C ALA A 34 -7.77 -4.72 -21.01
N ASP A 35 -9.06 -4.47 -21.17
CA ASP A 35 -9.95 -3.96 -20.14
C ASP A 35 -11.36 -4.49 -20.41
N HIS A 36 -12.30 -4.27 -19.49
CA HIS A 36 -13.69 -4.71 -19.62
C HIS A 36 -14.69 -3.53 -19.75
N GLU A 37 -14.24 -2.29 -19.63
CA GLU A 37 -15.09 -1.09 -19.72
C GLU A 37 -15.12 -0.56 -21.17
N PRO A 38 -16.26 -0.63 -21.89
CA PRO A 38 -16.30 -0.34 -23.32
C PRO A 38 -15.85 1.06 -23.72
N PHE A 39 -16.16 2.10 -22.91
CA PHE A 39 -15.71 3.46 -23.21
C PHE A 39 -14.19 3.59 -23.01
N ALA A 40 -13.64 2.92 -21.99
CA ALA A 40 -12.20 2.93 -21.74
C ALA A 40 -11.44 2.26 -22.87
N ILE A 41 -11.91 1.11 -23.35
CA ILE A 41 -11.32 0.38 -24.50
C ILE A 41 -11.31 1.27 -25.75
N ARG A 42 -12.43 1.95 -26.07
CA ARG A 42 -12.47 2.86 -27.23
C ARG A 42 -11.57 4.07 -27.08
N THR A 43 -11.49 4.64 -25.87
CA THR A 43 -10.51 5.70 -25.56
C THR A 43 -9.09 5.19 -25.80
N HIS A 44 -8.77 4.01 -25.29
CA HIS A 44 -7.45 3.40 -25.45
C HIS A 44 -7.13 3.16 -26.95
N ALA A 45 -8.05 2.51 -27.67
CA ALA A 45 -7.88 2.21 -29.10
C ALA A 45 -7.71 3.48 -29.96
N HIS A 46 -8.29 4.62 -29.54
CA HIS A 46 -8.13 5.89 -30.24
C HIS A 46 -6.71 6.48 -30.09
N HIS A 47 -6.07 6.27 -28.94
CA HIS A 47 -4.80 6.93 -28.62
C HIS A 47 -3.56 6.06 -28.88
N PHE A 48 -3.72 4.74 -28.93
CA PHE A 48 -2.60 3.80 -29.03
C PHE A 48 -2.70 2.95 -30.30
N GLY A 49 -1.57 2.72 -30.94
CA GLY A 49 -1.49 1.95 -32.19
C GLY A 49 -1.47 0.42 -31.99
N GLY A 50 -1.52 -0.05 -30.75
CA GLY A 50 -1.59 -1.46 -30.40
C GLY A 50 -3.02 -2.01 -30.41
N MET A 51 -3.16 -3.30 -30.07
CA MET A 51 -4.46 -3.93 -29.88
C MET A 51 -5.07 -3.52 -28.54
N SER A 52 -6.28 -2.99 -28.55
CA SER A 52 -7.07 -2.72 -27.37
C SER A 52 -8.30 -3.62 -27.40
N VAL A 53 -8.41 -4.54 -26.44
CA VAL A 53 -9.38 -5.65 -26.50
C VAL A 53 -10.26 -5.71 -25.26
N ASP A 54 -11.52 -6.13 -25.48
CA ASP A 54 -12.48 -6.47 -24.43
C ASP A 54 -12.32 -7.95 -24.11
N TRP A 55 -11.39 -8.25 -23.20
CA TRP A 55 -11.14 -9.62 -22.76
C TRP A 55 -11.37 -9.76 -21.27
N ASP A 56 -12.16 -10.77 -20.92
CA ASP A 56 -12.40 -11.12 -19.52
C ASP A 56 -11.22 -11.96 -19.00
N LEU A 57 -10.33 -11.32 -18.23
CA LEU A 57 -9.19 -11.97 -17.61
C LEU A 57 -9.57 -12.84 -16.39
N SER A 58 -10.85 -13.03 -16.09
CA SER A 58 -11.29 -14.08 -15.14
C SER A 58 -11.44 -15.45 -15.82
N ASP A 59 -11.49 -15.50 -17.16
CA ASP A 59 -11.54 -16.75 -17.93
C ASP A 59 -10.12 -17.32 -18.15
N ALA A 60 -9.86 -18.52 -17.61
CA ALA A 60 -8.57 -19.19 -17.71
C ALA A 60 -8.11 -19.42 -19.16
N ASN A 61 -9.03 -19.68 -20.10
CA ASN A 61 -8.68 -19.84 -21.52
C ASN A 61 -8.21 -18.50 -22.14
N VAL A 62 -8.79 -17.40 -21.70
CA VAL A 62 -8.36 -16.06 -22.13
C VAL A 62 -6.97 -15.76 -21.55
N VAL A 63 -6.74 -16.06 -20.28
CA VAL A 63 -5.43 -15.92 -19.61
C VAL A 63 -4.33 -16.68 -20.34
N GLU A 64 -4.58 -17.95 -20.68
CA GLU A 64 -3.62 -18.78 -21.43
C GLU A 64 -3.30 -18.17 -22.81
N ARG A 65 -4.32 -17.78 -23.58
CA ARG A 65 -4.16 -17.14 -24.89
C ARG A 65 -3.39 -15.82 -24.79
N VAL A 66 -3.67 -15.02 -23.77
CA VAL A 66 -2.96 -13.76 -23.52
C VAL A 66 -1.48 -14.03 -23.25
N ALA A 67 -1.16 -15.01 -22.40
CA ALA A 67 0.22 -15.38 -22.11
C ALA A 67 0.97 -15.85 -23.39
N GLU A 68 0.33 -16.66 -24.23
CA GLU A 68 0.88 -17.07 -25.52
C GLU A 68 1.16 -15.88 -26.45
N LEU A 69 0.26 -14.89 -26.51
CA LEU A 69 0.45 -13.68 -27.30
C LEU A 69 1.61 -12.83 -26.77
N VAL A 70 1.75 -12.68 -25.45
CA VAL A 70 2.87 -11.99 -24.82
C VAL A 70 4.20 -12.61 -25.22
N VAL A 71 4.29 -13.96 -25.20
CA VAL A 71 5.47 -14.70 -25.63
C VAL A 71 5.72 -14.52 -27.12
N ALA A 72 4.70 -14.75 -27.96
CA ALA A 72 4.82 -14.71 -29.42
C ALA A 72 5.23 -13.32 -29.94
N ALA A 73 4.72 -12.26 -29.31
CA ALA A 73 5.07 -10.88 -29.65
C ALA A 73 6.43 -10.45 -29.08
N GLY A 74 7.00 -11.19 -28.14
CA GLY A 74 8.25 -10.86 -27.47
C GLY A 74 8.13 -9.60 -26.59
N ILE A 75 7.03 -9.48 -25.86
CA ILE A 75 6.77 -8.34 -24.97
C ILE A 75 7.78 -8.35 -23.82
N ASP A 76 8.45 -7.20 -23.62
CA ASP A 76 9.48 -7.01 -22.59
C ASP A 76 8.87 -6.66 -21.24
N LEU A 77 7.77 -5.88 -21.20
CA LEU A 77 7.10 -5.40 -20.00
C LEU A 77 5.63 -5.81 -19.99
N VAL A 78 5.20 -6.50 -18.95
CA VAL A 78 3.79 -6.66 -18.60
C VAL A 78 3.44 -5.69 -17.47
N ALA A 79 2.54 -4.77 -17.76
CA ALA A 79 2.06 -3.77 -16.82
C ALA A 79 0.56 -3.97 -16.54
N GLY A 80 0.08 -3.44 -15.40
CA GLY A 80 -1.35 -3.44 -15.12
C GLY A 80 -1.74 -3.01 -13.72
N GLY A 81 -3.04 -2.75 -13.55
CA GLY A 81 -3.67 -2.45 -12.28
C GLY A 81 -4.81 -3.42 -11.98
N PRO A 82 -4.55 -4.68 -11.58
CA PRO A 82 -5.61 -5.65 -11.32
C PRO A 82 -6.55 -5.13 -10.23
N PRO A 83 -7.90 -5.24 -10.41
CA PRO A 83 -8.85 -4.68 -9.46
C PRO A 83 -8.68 -5.29 -8.07
N CYS A 84 -8.52 -4.45 -7.07
CA CYS A 84 -8.41 -4.81 -5.66
C CYS A 84 -9.73 -4.58 -4.90
N GLN A 85 -10.87 -4.95 -5.50
CA GLN A 85 -12.14 -5.01 -4.79
C GLN A 85 -12.30 -6.43 -4.22
N PRO A 86 -12.34 -6.61 -2.92
CA PRO A 86 -13.00 -5.85 -1.86
C PRO A 86 -12.07 -5.14 -0.86
N PHE A 87 -10.79 -4.96 -1.16
CA PHE A 87 -9.82 -4.47 -0.18
C PHE A 87 -9.83 -2.96 0.04
N SER A 88 -10.37 -2.15 -0.89
CA SER A 88 -10.54 -0.72 -0.63
C SER A 88 -11.54 -0.46 0.52
N LYS A 89 -11.34 0.61 1.31
CA LYS A 89 -12.25 0.99 2.41
C LYS A 89 -13.72 1.07 1.95
N ALA A 90 -13.97 1.68 0.78
CA ALA A 90 -15.30 1.78 0.20
C ALA A 90 -15.84 0.42 -0.25
N GLY A 91 -15.01 -0.43 -0.85
CA GLY A 91 -15.38 -1.78 -1.28
C GLY A 91 -15.75 -2.69 -0.10
N ARG A 92 -14.96 -2.65 0.98
CA ARG A 92 -15.24 -3.44 2.21
C ARG A 92 -16.58 -3.06 2.86
N SER A 93 -16.88 -1.76 2.97
CA SER A 93 -18.15 -1.30 3.55
C SER A 93 -19.35 -1.74 2.71
N MET A 94 -19.25 -1.64 1.38
CA MET A 94 -20.30 -2.05 0.46
C MET A 94 -20.46 -3.58 0.45
N LEU A 95 -19.37 -4.33 0.48
CA LEU A 95 -19.39 -5.79 0.50
C LEU A 95 -20.04 -6.32 1.78
N ARG A 96 -19.65 -5.79 2.96
CA ARG A 96 -20.28 -6.15 4.24
C ARG A 96 -21.79 -5.89 4.24
N TYR A 97 -22.21 -4.73 3.71
CA TYR A 97 -23.63 -4.41 3.60
C TYR A 97 -24.37 -5.41 2.69
N ARG A 98 -23.82 -5.75 1.51
CA ARG A 98 -24.44 -6.69 0.57
C ARG A 98 -24.48 -8.12 1.09
N VAL A 99 -23.43 -8.58 1.75
CA VAL A 99 -23.40 -9.91 2.40
C VAL A 99 -24.42 -9.97 3.52
N GLN A 100 -24.49 -8.95 4.40
CA GLN A 100 -25.47 -8.87 5.47
C GLN A 100 -26.92 -8.77 4.97
N ALA A 101 -27.13 -8.15 3.81
CA ALA A 101 -28.42 -8.03 3.17
C ALA A 101 -28.81 -9.27 2.33
N GLY A 102 -27.99 -10.33 2.29
CA GLY A 102 -28.23 -11.53 1.49
C GLY A 102 -28.21 -11.30 -0.03
N LEU A 103 -27.64 -10.17 -0.48
CA LEU A 103 -27.67 -9.74 -1.88
C LEU A 103 -26.45 -10.20 -2.69
N ARG A 104 -25.48 -10.90 -2.07
CA ARG A 104 -24.25 -11.30 -2.74
C ARG A 104 -23.54 -12.46 -2.03
N ASP A 105 -22.91 -13.32 -2.84
CA ASP A 105 -21.99 -14.36 -2.41
C ASP A 105 -20.78 -13.73 -1.68
N PRO A 106 -20.30 -14.30 -0.56
CA PRO A 106 -19.06 -13.91 0.09
C PRO A 106 -17.81 -14.03 -0.80
N HIS A 107 -17.84 -14.94 -1.78
CA HIS A 107 -16.81 -15.12 -2.81
C HIS A 107 -17.11 -14.22 -4.01
N ASP A 108 -16.43 -13.07 -4.08
CA ASP A 108 -16.44 -12.21 -5.28
C ASP A 108 -15.34 -12.69 -6.24
N GLU A 109 -15.73 -13.17 -7.44
CA GLU A 109 -14.83 -13.63 -8.51
C GLU A 109 -13.71 -12.61 -8.85
N ARG A 110 -13.95 -11.32 -8.64
CA ARG A 110 -12.95 -10.25 -8.79
C ARG A 110 -11.82 -10.29 -7.74
N ARG A 111 -11.92 -11.14 -6.71
CA ARG A 111 -10.84 -11.33 -5.75
C ARG A 111 -9.62 -11.98 -6.39
N ASP A 112 -9.82 -12.73 -7.44
CA ASP A 112 -8.79 -13.58 -8.03
C ASP A 112 -8.13 -13.00 -9.30
N LEU A 113 -8.55 -11.81 -9.78
CA LEU A 113 -7.95 -11.19 -10.96
C LEU A 113 -6.46 -10.85 -10.81
N TRP A 114 -5.98 -10.69 -9.59
CA TRP A 114 -4.54 -10.60 -9.31
C TRP A 114 -3.83 -11.94 -9.60
N ARG A 115 -4.49 -13.08 -9.40
CA ARG A 115 -3.97 -14.42 -9.77
C ARG A 115 -3.88 -14.57 -11.27
N SER A 116 -4.90 -14.14 -12.01
CA SER A 116 -4.86 -14.11 -13.47
C SER A 116 -3.69 -13.27 -13.99
N PHE A 117 -3.43 -12.13 -13.36
CA PHE A 117 -2.27 -11.30 -13.70
C PHE A 117 -0.95 -12.03 -13.45
N LEU A 118 -0.80 -12.69 -12.30
CA LEU A 118 0.38 -13.52 -11.99
C LEU A 118 0.53 -14.70 -12.95
N GLU A 119 -0.55 -15.40 -13.28
CA GLU A 119 -0.52 -16.54 -14.19
C GLU A 119 -0.04 -16.12 -15.60
N ILE A 120 -0.47 -14.96 -16.10
CA ILE A 120 0.06 -14.40 -17.34
C ILE A 120 1.56 -14.21 -17.24
N ILE A 121 2.07 -13.65 -16.14
CA ILE A 121 3.49 -13.42 -15.91
C ILE A 121 4.26 -14.73 -15.80
N GLU A 122 3.75 -15.70 -15.06
CA GLU A 122 4.36 -17.00 -14.86
C GLU A 122 4.54 -17.76 -16.19
N ARG A 123 3.51 -17.75 -17.03
CA ARG A 123 3.53 -18.41 -18.34
C ARG A 123 4.38 -17.66 -19.37
N SER A 124 4.36 -16.34 -19.37
CA SER A 124 5.00 -15.52 -20.41
C SER A 124 6.43 -15.07 -20.09
N ARG A 125 6.79 -14.99 -18.81
CA ARG A 125 8.16 -14.62 -18.35
C ARG A 125 8.71 -13.33 -18.99
N PRO A 126 8.00 -12.19 -18.97
CA PRO A 126 8.54 -10.94 -19.51
C PRO A 126 9.82 -10.50 -18.77
N ARG A 127 10.60 -9.60 -19.34
CA ARG A 127 11.82 -9.06 -18.68
C ARG A 127 11.47 -8.21 -17.45
N ALA A 128 10.32 -7.53 -17.50
CA ALA A 128 9.85 -6.66 -16.42
C ALA A 128 8.36 -6.79 -16.19
N VAL A 129 7.94 -6.54 -14.96
CA VAL A 129 6.54 -6.45 -14.52
C VAL A 129 6.37 -5.11 -13.79
N LEU A 130 5.27 -4.42 -14.05
CA LEU A 130 4.85 -3.21 -13.31
C LEU A 130 3.40 -3.34 -12.89
N MET A 131 3.14 -3.44 -11.59
CA MET A 131 1.78 -3.47 -11.04
C MET A 131 1.51 -2.20 -10.24
N GLU A 132 0.35 -1.58 -10.49
CA GLU A 132 -0.20 -0.50 -9.65
C GLU A 132 -1.41 -0.99 -8.89
N ASN A 133 -1.55 -0.56 -7.64
CA ASN A 133 -2.75 -0.85 -6.85
C ASN A 133 -3.00 0.21 -5.78
N VAL A 134 -4.12 0.08 -5.06
CA VAL A 134 -4.41 0.93 -3.91
C VAL A 134 -3.54 0.54 -2.71
N PRO A 135 -3.16 1.50 -1.83
CA PRO A 135 -2.35 1.23 -0.64
C PRO A 135 -2.96 0.18 0.30
N ASP A 136 -4.30 0.08 0.30
CA ASP A 136 -5.03 -0.87 1.17
C ASP A 136 -4.59 -2.33 0.96
N MET A 137 -4.06 -2.68 -0.20
CA MET A 137 -3.49 -4.01 -0.47
C MET A 137 -2.23 -4.28 0.37
N ALA A 138 -1.47 -3.23 0.72
CA ALA A 138 -0.29 -3.29 1.58
C ALA A 138 -0.59 -2.94 3.04
N LEU A 139 -1.82 -2.51 3.36
CA LEU A 139 -2.24 -2.09 4.70
C LEU A 139 -3.09 -3.14 5.42
N ASP A 140 -3.49 -4.17 4.74
CA ASP A 140 -4.02 -5.38 5.34
C ASP A 140 -3.04 -5.93 6.37
N ARG A 141 -3.57 -6.40 7.48
CA ARG A 141 -2.79 -6.76 8.67
C ARG A 141 -1.76 -7.86 8.41
N GLU A 142 -2.11 -8.79 7.55
CA GLU A 142 -1.31 -9.95 7.22
C GLU A 142 -0.54 -9.76 5.91
N MET A 143 -0.93 -8.79 5.11
CA MET A 143 -0.39 -8.50 3.77
C MET A 143 -0.34 -9.76 2.88
N PHE A 144 -1.31 -10.66 3.09
CA PHE A 144 -1.26 -12.01 2.52
C PHE A 144 -1.10 -12.00 1.00
N ILE A 145 -1.94 -11.22 0.30
CA ILE A 145 -1.93 -11.18 -1.18
C ILE A 145 -0.60 -10.64 -1.69
N LEU A 146 -0.14 -9.52 -1.15
CA LEU A 146 1.11 -8.91 -1.60
C LEU A 146 2.31 -9.81 -1.33
N ARG A 147 2.37 -10.44 -0.16
CA ARG A 147 3.44 -11.38 0.21
C ARG A 147 3.43 -12.62 -0.69
N SER A 148 2.24 -13.16 -1.01
CA SER A 148 2.11 -14.28 -1.95
C SER A 148 2.61 -13.90 -3.34
N MET A 149 2.21 -12.73 -3.86
CA MET A 149 2.68 -12.24 -5.16
C MET A 149 4.21 -12.09 -5.21
N VAL A 150 4.81 -11.52 -4.16
CA VAL A 150 6.27 -11.37 -4.07
C VAL A 150 6.93 -12.75 -4.10
N GLU A 151 6.46 -13.69 -3.28
CA GLU A 151 7.05 -15.04 -3.21
C GLU A 151 6.92 -15.77 -4.55
N GLU A 152 5.74 -15.76 -5.17
CA GLU A 152 5.52 -16.43 -6.47
C GLU A 152 6.42 -15.83 -7.57
N LEU A 153 6.56 -14.50 -7.62
CA LEU A 153 7.45 -13.82 -8.56
C LEU A 153 8.93 -14.18 -8.30
N GLU A 154 9.37 -14.21 -7.03
CA GLU A 154 10.74 -14.59 -6.69
C GLU A 154 11.03 -16.06 -7.03
N GLN A 155 10.08 -16.98 -6.80
CA GLN A 155 10.21 -18.40 -7.15
C GLN A 155 10.42 -18.62 -8.64
N ILE A 156 9.85 -17.77 -9.46
CA ILE A 156 10.01 -17.82 -10.90
C ILE A 156 11.16 -16.94 -11.43
N GLY A 157 12.06 -16.46 -10.55
CA GLY A 157 13.33 -15.83 -10.91
C GLY A 157 13.29 -14.33 -11.12
N TYR A 158 12.30 -13.63 -10.53
CA TYR A 158 12.28 -12.18 -10.48
C TYR A 158 12.86 -11.65 -9.17
N SER A 159 13.45 -10.48 -9.24
CA SER A 159 13.69 -9.63 -8.07
C SER A 159 12.57 -8.62 -7.97
N VAL A 160 11.92 -8.54 -6.83
CA VAL A 160 10.72 -7.73 -6.63
C VAL A 160 11.03 -6.54 -5.74
N GLU A 161 10.57 -5.37 -6.13
CA GLU A 161 10.59 -4.14 -5.34
C GLU A 161 9.18 -3.55 -5.28
N GLU A 162 8.66 -3.33 -4.07
CA GLU A 162 7.37 -2.71 -3.86
C GLU A 162 7.47 -1.52 -2.92
N ARG A 163 6.64 -0.49 -3.19
CA ARG A 163 6.57 0.73 -2.37
C ARG A 163 5.18 1.35 -2.46
N VAL A 164 4.71 1.93 -1.36
CA VAL A 164 3.58 2.86 -1.40
C VAL A 164 4.12 4.25 -1.70
N VAL A 165 3.82 4.76 -2.89
CA VAL A 165 4.31 6.04 -3.38
C VAL A 165 3.26 7.14 -3.26
N ASP A 166 3.70 8.34 -2.91
CA ASP A 166 2.92 9.57 -3.02
C ASP A 166 3.09 10.15 -4.42
N ALA A 167 2.07 10.05 -5.27
CA ALA A 167 2.15 10.46 -6.67
C ALA A 167 2.58 11.93 -6.88
N TRP A 168 2.25 12.82 -5.91
CA TRP A 168 2.66 14.21 -5.98
C TRP A 168 4.18 14.41 -5.94
N ARG A 169 4.93 13.49 -5.31
CA ARG A 169 6.39 13.50 -5.29
C ARG A 169 7.01 13.22 -6.65
N TYR A 170 6.19 12.83 -7.61
CA TYR A 170 6.55 12.63 -9.00
C TYR A 170 5.86 13.64 -9.92
N GLY A 171 5.36 14.76 -9.36
CA GLY A 171 4.80 15.88 -10.09
C GLY A 171 3.33 15.73 -10.51
N VAL A 172 2.58 14.85 -9.84
CA VAL A 172 1.11 14.74 -10.01
C VAL A 172 0.42 15.72 -9.05
N PRO A 173 -0.46 16.63 -9.52
CA PRO A 173 -1.02 17.70 -8.68
C PRO A 173 -2.15 17.23 -7.75
N GLN A 174 -1.98 16.08 -7.08
CA GLN A 174 -2.97 15.55 -6.13
C GLN A 174 -2.34 14.68 -5.04
N PHE A 175 -2.97 14.65 -3.87
CA PHE A 175 -2.70 13.68 -2.82
C PHE A 175 -3.22 12.30 -3.26
N ARG A 176 -2.37 11.50 -3.87
CA ARG A 176 -2.72 10.15 -4.36
C ARG A 176 -1.62 9.17 -3.98
N GLN A 177 -1.94 8.27 -3.06
CA GLN A 177 -1.05 7.17 -2.69
C GLN A 177 -1.38 5.93 -3.50
N ARG A 178 -0.32 5.23 -3.95
CA ARG A 178 -0.45 3.97 -4.70
C ARG A 178 0.64 3.00 -4.31
N LEU A 179 0.24 1.74 -4.21
CA LEU A 179 1.19 0.64 -4.16
C LEU A 179 1.73 0.42 -5.58
N ILE A 180 3.03 0.49 -5.72
CA ILE A 180 3.76 0.14 -6.94
C ILE A 180 4.59 -1.10 -6.63
N LEU A 181 4.44 -2.15 -7.43
CA LEU A 181 5.29 -3.33 -7.42
C LEU A 181 5.98 -3.41 -8.78
N VAL A 182 7.29 -3.52 -8.78
CA VAL A 182 8.10 -3.78 -9.97
C VAL A 182 8.88 -5.06 -9.75
N ALA A 183 8.82 -5.97 -10.72
CA ALA A 183 9.61 -7.19 -10.72
C ALA A 183 10.49 -7.22 -11.99
N LEU A 184 11.79 -7.41 -11.81
CA LEU A 184 12.76 -7.53 -12.90
C LEU A 184 13.37 -8.93 -12.89
N ARG A 185 13.44 -9.56 -14.05
CA ARG A 185 14.00 -10.90 -14.22
C ARG A 185 15.52 -10.91 -14.09
N ASP A 186 16.08 -12.07 -13.86
CA ASP A 186 17.53 -12.34 -13.85
C ASP A 186 18.28 -11.61 -12.72
N ASN A 187 17.65 -11.50 -11.55
CA ASN A 187 18.18 -10.89 -10.33
C ASN A 187 18.61 -9.42 -10.49
N VAL A 188 17.93 -8.68 -11.35
CA VAL A 188 18.17 -7.25 -11.57
C VAL A 188 17.42 -6.43 -10.52
N GLN A 189 18.12 -5.55 -9.81
CA GLN A 189 17.53 -4.64 -8.84
C GLN A 189 16.79 -3.50 -9.51
N PHE A 190 15.50 -3.33 -9.21
CA PHE A 190 14.77 -2.11 -9.56
C PHE A 190 15.15 -0.98 -8.60
N ARG A 191 15.35 0.22 -9.15
CA ARG A 191 15.65 1.42 -8.38
C ARG A 191 14.52 2.42 -8.53
N PHE A 192 13.78 2.63 -7.44
CA PHE A 192 12.74 3.67 -7.45
C PHE A 192 13.35 5.03 -7.80
N PRO A 193 12.70 5.80 -8.68
CA PRO A 193 13.18 7.13 -9.05
C PRO A 193 13.19 8.09 -7.86
N ALA A 194 14.04 9.11 -7.95
CA ALA A 194 14.14 10.14 -6.91
C ALA A 194 12.82 10.91 -6.79
N GLU A 195 12.42 11.15 -5.55
CA GLU A 195 11.25 11.94 -5.19
C GLU A 195 11.57 13.44 -5.19
N THR A 196 10.58 14.28 -5.52
CA THR A 196 10.66 15.74 -5.34
C THR A 196 9.87 16.20 -4.11
N GLU A 197 10.29 17.30 -3.51
CA GLU A 197 9.51 18.02 -2.49
C GLU A 197 8.68 19.16 -3.10
N GLU A 198 8.85 19.46 -4.39
CA GLU A 198 8.12 20.49 -5.09
C GLU A 198 6.71 20.02 -5.44
N LYS A 199 5.70 20.74 -4.95
CA LYS A 199 4.30 20.47 -5.22
C LYS A 199 3.81 21.24 -6.44
N VAL A 200 3.08 20.58 -7.31
CA VAL A 200 2.29 21.24 -8.36
C VAL A 200 0.90 21.53 -7.79
N SER A 201 0.57 22.80 -7.55
CA SER A 201 -0.72 23.15 -6.97
C SER A 201 -1.87 23.00 -7.98
N VAL A 202 -3.11 22.96 -7.45
CA VAL A 202 -4.33 22.95 -8.28
C VAL A 202 -4.30 24.10 -9.29
N TRP A 203 -4.01 25.33 -8.85
CA TRP A 203 -4.01 26.48 -9.75
C TRP A 203 -2.89 26.43 -10.79
N THR A 204 -1.73 25.95 -10.40
CA THR A 204 -0.62 25.68 -11.35
C THR A 204 -1.04 24.74 -12.47
N ALA A 205 -1.93 23.77 -12.18
CA ALA A 205 -2.37 22.79 -13.16
C ALA A 205 -3.53 23.25 -14.05
N ILE A 206 -4.52 24.00 -13.50
CA ILE A 206 -5.77 24.29 -14.21
C ILE A 206 -6.08 25.78 -14.38
N GLY A 207 -5.26 26.68 -13.82
CA GLY A 207 -5.58 28.11 -13.73
C GLY A 207 -5.55 28.89 -15.07
N ASP A 208 -5.14 28.24 -16.16
CA ASP A 208 -5.18 28.77 -17.53
C ASP A 208 -6.44 28.35 -18.31
N LEU A 209 -7.22 27.40 -17.76
CA LEU A 209 -8.43 26.93 -18.42
C LEU A 209 -9.55 27.98 -18.33
N PRO A 210 -10.39 28.11 -19.39
CA PRO A 210 -11.41 29.16 -19.43
C PRO A 210 -12.42 29.07 -18.29
N GLU A 211 -12.92 30.21 -17.86
CA GLU A 211 -14.02 30.26 -16.90
C GLU A 211 -15.33 29.83 -17.56
N VAL A 212 -16.08 28.98 -16.87
CA VAL A 212 -17.38 28.48 -17.33
C VAL A 212 -18.34 28.33 -16.16
N GLU A 213 -19.62 28.45 -16.40
CA GLU A 213 -20.66 28.23 -15.40
C GLU A 213 -21.00 26.74 -15.24
N GLY A 214 -21.65 26.39 -14.11
CA GLY A 214 -22.17 25.05 -13.88
C GLY A 214 -23.17 24.63 -14.97
N GLY A 215 -22.93 23.48 -15.61
CA GLY A 215 -23.75 22.97 -16.71
C GLY A 215 -23.36 23.50 -18.09
N TRP A 216 -22.34 24.33 -18.18
CA TRP A 216 -21.86 24.84 -19.47
C TRP A 216 -21.50 23.70 -20.44
N ARG A 217 -21.86 23.92 -21.70
CA ARG A 217 -21.53 23.06 -22.84
C ARG A 217 -21.01 23.91 -23.98
N PRO A 218 -19.96 23.45 -24.68
CA PRO A 218 -19.51 24.13 -25.89
C PRO A 218 -20.52 24.00 -27.01
N GLU A 219 -20.45 24.92 -27.95
CA GLU A 219 -21.13 24.77 -29.23
C GLU A 219 -20.60 23.52 -29.95
N GLY A 220 -21.48 22.67 -30.48
CA GLY A 220 -21.11 21.34 -31.01
C GLY A 220 -21.13 20.21 -29.98
N GLY A 221 -21.56 20.46 -28.73
CA GLY A 221 -21.75 19.45 -27.69
C GLY A 221 -20.43 18.78 -27.26
N GLU A 222 -20.38 17.47 -27.22
CA GLU A 222 -19.21 16.71 -26.78
C GLU A 222 -18.00 16.83 -27.72
N TYR A 223 -18.21 17.24 -28.96
CA TYR A 223 -17.15 17.50 -29.96
C TYR A 223 -16.71 18.96 -30.01
N GLY A 224 -17.39 19.83 -29.31
CA GLY A 224 -17.08 21.25 -29.24
C GLY A 224 -15.88 21.55 -28.34
N TRP A 225 -15.48 22.83 -28.33
CA TRP A 225 -14.34 23.32 -27.53
C TRP A 225 -14.68 24.67 -26.88
N ALA A 226 -13.91 25.01 -25.87
CA ALA A 226 -13.84 26.37 -25.32
C ALA A 226 -12.63 27.10 -25.90
N GLU A 227 -12.76 28.42 -26.10
CA GLU A 227 -11.65 29.27 -26.51
C GLU A 227 -10.55 29.29 -25.43
N TYR A 228 -9.29 29.20 -25.86
CA TYR A 228 -8.16 29.08 -24.97
C TYR A 228 -7.13 30.18 -25.19
N ALA A 229 -6.79 30.92 -24.14
CA ALA A 229 -5.89 32.06 -24.21
C ALA A 229 -4.38 31.68 -24.21
N GLY A 230 -4.04 30.47 -23.77
CA GLY A 230 -2.68 29.97 -23.73
C GLY A 230 -2.17 29.58 -22.34
N PRO A 231 -1.12 28.74 -22.26
CA PRO A 231 -0.56 28.27 -21.01
C PRO A 231 0.32 29.33 -20.33
N VAL A 232 0.22 29.44 -19.01
CA VAL A 232 0.99 30.38 -18.17
C VAL A 232 2.15 29.66 -17.48
N THR A 233 1.89 28.49 -16.88
CA THR A 233 2.89 27.75 -16.09
C THR A 233 3.68 26.74 -16.94
N LYS A 234 4.79 26.24 -16.40
CA LYS A 234 5.55 25.15 -17.01
C LYS A 234 4.69 23.88 -17.17
N PHE A 235 3.93 23.52 -16.11
CA PHE A 235 3.06 22.35 -16.14
C PHE A 235 2.01 22.47 -17.26
N GLN A 236 1.37 23.61 -17.40
CA GLN A 236 0.35 23.85 -18.44
C GLN A 236 0.97 23.74 -19.85
N ARG A 237 2.19 24.28 -20.05
CA ARG A 237 2.91 24.10 -21.32
C ARG A 237 3.21 22.63 -21.64
N GLU A 238 3.57 21.84 -20.63
CA GLU A 238 3.77 20.39 -20.79
C GLU A 238 2.47 19.69 -21.21
N MET A 239 1.34 20.04 -20.56
CA MET A 239 0.02 19.48 -20.92
C MET A 239 -0.43 19.84 -22.33
N ARG A 240 0.02 20.96 -22.87
CA ARG A 240 -0.29 21.47 -24.23
C ARG A 240 0.69 21.03 -25.30
N ALA A 241 1.84 20.48 -24.93
CA ALA A 241 2.97 20.27 -25.85
C ALA A 241 2.63 19.42 -27.09
N LYS A 242 1.69 18.49 -26.98
CA LYS A 242 1.26 17.60 -28.09
C LYS A 242 -0.05 18.01 -28.74
N VAL A 243 -0.63 19.16 -28.39
CA VAL A 243 -1.83 19.67 -29.05
C VAL A 243 -1.47 20.15 -30.46
N PRO A 244 -2.17 19.70 -31.52
CA PRO A 244 -1.89 20.12 -32.90
C PRO A 244 -1.98 21.64 -33.08
N ALA A 245 -1.18 22.21 -33.98
CA ALA A 245 -1.16 23.65 -34.23
C ALA A 245 -2.55 24.27 -34.53
N PRO A 246 -3.45 23.63 -35.31
CA PRO A 246 -4.81 24.14 -35.55
C PRO A 246 -5.70 24.20 -34.31
N ASP A 247 -5.33 23.48 -33.24
CA ASP A 247 -6.13 23.35 -32.02
C ASP A 247 -5.49 24.06 -30.80
N GLN A 248 -4.41 24.81 -31.00
CA GLN A 248 -3.72 25.50 -29.92
C GLN A 248 -4.60 26.55 -29.20
N HIS A 249 -5.60 27.11 -29.89
CA HIS A 249 -6.57 28.03 -29.32
C HIS A 249 -7.84 27.35 -28.79
N LYS A 250 -7.86 26.02 -28.73
CA LYS A 250 -9.02 25.20 -28.32
C LYS A 250 -8.74 24.37 -27.08
N VAL A 251 -9.73 24.26 -26.21
CA VAL A 251 -9.76 23.28 -25.12
C VAL A 251 -10.99 22.39 -25.28
N PHE A 252 -10.72 21.11 -25.48
CA PHE A 252 -11.75 20.08 -25.57
C PHE A 252 -12.03 19.45 -24.19
N ASP A 253 -13.19 18.79 -24.05
CA ASP A 253 -13.64 18.14 -22.81
C ASP A 253 -13.79 19.11 -21.63
N HIS A 254 -13.84 20.41 -21.90
CA HIS A 254 -14.04 21.42 -20.87
C HIS A 254 -15.53 21.56 -20.52
N ILE A 255 -16.10 20.45 -20.05
CA ILE A 255 -17.53 20.27 -19.83
C ILE A 255 -17.75 20.01 -18.35
N THR A 256 -18.70 20.70 -17.73
CA THR A 256 -19.06 20.54 -16.33
C THR A 256 -20.51 20.09 -16.14
N ARG A 257 -20.87 19.66 -14.96
CA ARG A 257 -22.23 19.29 -14.59
C ARG A 257 -23.07 20.52 -14.27
N PRO A 258 -24.39 20.45 -14.53
CA PRO A 258 -25.32 21.41 -13.96
C PRO A 258 -25.19 21.45 -12.44
N VAL A 259 -25.23 22.64 -11.89
CA VAL A 259 -25.26 22.89 -10.44
C VAL A 259 -26.63 23.45 -10.10
N ARG A 260 -27.27 22.92 -9.08
CA ARG A 260 -28.54 23.45 -8.58
C ARG A 260 -28.30 24.81 -7.94
N GLU A 261 -29.31 25.65 -7.93
CA GLU A 261 -29.20 27.00 -7.37
C GLU A 261 -28.86 27.00 -5.88
N ASP A 262 -29.47 26.09 -5.10
CA ASP A 262 -29.17 25.91 -3.68
C ASP A 262 -27.69 25.47 -3.43
N ASP A 263 -27.17 24.55 -4.27
CA ASP A 263 -25.77 24.12 -4.20
C ASP A 263 -24.81 25.24 -4.65
N ARG A 264 -25.19 26.05 -5.66
CA ARG A 264 -24.40 27.19 -6.14
C ARG A 264 -24.22 28.24 -5.03
N GLN A 265 -25.31 28.59 -4.33
CA GLN A 265 -25.27 29.52 -3.20
C GLN A 265 -24.42 28.98 -2.05
N ALA A 266 -24.53 27.68 -1.75
CA ALA A 266 -23.66 27.02 -0.79
C ALA A 266 -22.18 27.14 -1.21
N PHE A 267 -21.87 26.87 -2.48
CA PHE A 267 -20.49 26.98 -2.98
C PHE A 267 -19.95 28.41 -2.91
N GLU A 268 -20.77 29.42 -3.21
CA GLU A 268 -20.38 30.85 -3.11
C GLU A 268 -19.97 31.24 -1.69
N SER A 269 -20.62 30.67 -0.67
CA SER A 269 -20.29 30.93 0.73
C SER A 269 -19.06 30.17 1.25
N MET A 270 -18.50 29.22 0.48
CA MET A 270 -17.42 28.35 0.90
C MET A 270 -16.03 28.86 0.52
N THR A 271 -15.09 28.69 1.42
CA THR A 271 -13.66 28.67 1.15
C THR A 271 -13.16 27.22 1.14
N HIS A 272 -11.88 27.01 0.83
CA HIS A 272 -11.27 25.67 0.91
C HIS A 272 -11.17 25.13 2.35
N ALA A 273 -11.29 25.99 3.38
CA ALA A 273 -11.27 25.60 4.78
C ALA A 273 -12.67 25.32 5.35
N THR A 274 -13.73 25.68 4.63
CA THR A 274 -15.12 25.52 5.08
C THR A 274 -15.52 24.05 5.00
N LYS A 275 -15.96 23.48 6.12
CA LYS A 275 -16.55 22.14 6.15
C LYS A 275 -18.04 22.21 5.83
N TYR A 276 -18.61 21.07 5.42
CA TYR A 276 -20.04 20.98 5.15
C TYR A 276 -20.89 21.35 6.38
N THR A 277 -20.48 20.97 7.57
CA THR A 277 -21.15 21.28 8.85
C THR A 277 -21.08 22.75 9.25
N ASP A 278 -20.15 23.54 8.68
CA ASP A 278 -20.02 24.98 8.94
C ASP A 278 -21.01 25.82 8.12
N LEU A 279 -21.64 25.22 7.10
CA LEU A 279 -22.64 25.89 6.29
C LEU A 279 -23.91 26.16 7.08
N SER A 280 -24.67 27.19 6.70
CA SER A 280 -26.00 27.44 7.27
C SER A 280 -26.93 26.24 7.01
N LYS A 281 -27.89 26.01 7.90
CA LYS A 281 -28.79 24.84 7.78
C LYS A 281 -29.60 24.80 6.47
N GLU A 282 -29.88 25.94 5.89
CA GLU A 282 -30.55 26.06 4.58
C GLU A 282 -29.70 25.50 3.43
N HIS A 283 -28.38 25.52 3.56
CA HIS A 283 -27.44 24.97 2.60
C HIS A 283 -27.02 23.52 2.90
N GLN A 284 -27.47 22.95 4.02
CA GLN A 284 -27.15 21.58 4.42
C GLN A 284 -28.24 20.60 3.94
N ARG A 285 -28.11 20.06 2.74
CA ARG A 285 -29.04 19.07 2.15
C ARG A 285 -28.90 17.67 2.72
N TYR A 286 -27.72 17.35 3.24
CA TYR A 286 -27.36 16.01 3.71
C TYR A 286 -27.20 16.02 5.23
N ARG A 287 -27.29 14.85 5.84
CA ARG A 287 -27.06 14.70 7.28
C ARG A 287 -25.60 14.94 7.61
N GLY A 288 -25.30 15.98 8.37
CA GLY A 288 -23.94 16.40 8.75
C GLY A 288 -23.23 15.43 9.70
N ASP A 289 -23.99 14.60 10.43
CA ASP A 289 -23.47 13.53 11.29
C ASP A 289 -22.85 12.35 10.53
N ILE A 290 -23.20 12.21 9.23
CA ILE A 290 -22.71 11.12 8.35
C ILE A 290 -21.76 11.66 7.28
N PHE A 291 -21.91 12.90 6.85
CA PHE A 291 -21.27 13.46 5.67
C PHE A 291 -20.63 14.84 5.94
N ASP A 292 -19.64 14.90 6.81
CA ASP A 292 -18.94 16.16 7.15
C ASP A 292 -18.11 16.71 5.96
N ASP A 293 -17.66 15.84 5.04
CA ASP A 293 -16.83 16.20 3.90
C ASP A 293 -17.58 16.24 2.56
N LYS A 294 -18.92 16.30 2.58
CA LYS A 294 -19.76 16.19 1.38
C LYS A 294 -19.48 17.27 0.33
N TYR A 295 -19.30 18.51 0.75
CA TYR A 295 -18.85 19.60 -0.10
C TYR A 295 -17.39 19.91 0.23
N ASN A 296 -16.54 19.93 -0.81
CA ASN A 296 -15.14 20.27 -0.62
C ASN A 296 -14.66 21.16 -1.77
N ARG A 297 -14.38 22.43 -1.44
CA ARG A 297 -13.75 23.37 -2.35
C ARG A 297 -12.24 23.12 -2.35
N LEU A 298 -11.67 22.91 -3.53
CA LEU A 298 -10.23 22.69 -3.66
C LEU A 298 -9.45 23.95 -3.26
N ASN A 299 -8.28 23.75 -2.65
CA ASN A 299 -7.33 24.82 -2.37
C ASN A 299 -6.49 25.09 -3.61
N GLU A 300 -6.54 26.30 -4.14
CA GLU A 300 -5.78 26.69 -5.33
C GLU A 300 -4.26 26.59 -5.15
N ASN A 301 -3.77 26.78 -3.92
CA ASN A 301 -2.35 26.82 -3.58
C ASN A 301 -1.78 25.49 -3.08
N ASP A 302 -2.59 24.45 -3.01
CA ASP A 302 -2.14 23.11 -2.55
C ASP A 302 -2.53 22.02 -3.57
N LEU A 303 -2.20 20.81 -3.25
CA LEU A 303 -2.57 19.62 -4.04
C LEU A 303 -4.09 19.39 -4.01
N SER A 304 -4.62 18.88 -5.11
CA SER A 304 -5.98 18.34 -5.11
C SER A 304 -6.07 17.11 -4.19
N ARG A 305 -7.25 16.86 -3.66
CA ARG A 305 -7.52 15.54 -3.08
C ARG A 305 -7.53 14.47 -4.19
N THR A 306 -7.38 13.19 -3.79
CA THR A 306 -7.36 12.06 -4.74
C THR A 306 -8.62 12.04 -5.61
N ILE A 307 -8.47 12.18 -6.92
CA ILE A 307 -9.55 11.99 -7.89
C ILE A 307 -9.81 10.49 -8.03
N THR A 308 -11.03 10.07 -7.72
CA THR A 308 -11.48 8.68 -7.78
C THR A 308 -12.64 8.53 -8.75
N ALA A 309 -12.97 7.30 -9.16
CA ALA A 309 -14.13 7.02 -10.02
C ALA A 309 -15.45 7.54 -9.45
N HIS A 310 -15.53 7.81 -8.15
CA HIS A 310 -16.71 8.38 -7.49
C HIS A 310 -17.06 9.78 -8.02
N ILE A 311 -16.09 10.53 -8.54
CA ILE A 311 -16.34 11.81 -9.23
C ILE A 311 -17.39 11.67 -10.34
N ALA A 312 -17.53 10.49 -10.94
CA ALA A 312 -18.56 10.19 -11.94
C ALA A 312 -19.99 10.27 -11.38
N LYS A 313 -20.19 10.01 -10.11
CA LYS A 313 -21.49 10.03 -9.43
C LYS A 313 -21.72 11.34 -8.68
N ASP A 314 -20.69 11.83 -7.99
CA ASP A 314 -20.75 12.97 -7.10
C ASP A 314 -19.51 13.84 -7.27
N GLY A 315 -19.69 15.02 -7.89
CA GLY A 315 -18.61 15.98 -8.10
C GLY A 315 -18.39 16.93 -6.93
N TYR A 316 -19.22 16.92 -5.90
CA TYR A 316 -19.21 17.93 -4.82
C TYR A 316 -17.99 17.83 -3.90
N TRP A 317 -17.26 16.73 -3.96
CA TRP A 317 -15.95 16.60 -3.35
C TRP A 317 -14.84 17.36 -4.11
N TYR A 318 -15.16 17.91 -5.28
CA TYR A 318 -14.22 18.56 -6.19
C TYR A 318 -14.80 19.87 -6.71
N ILE A 319 -15.18 20.78 -5.79
CA ILE A 319 -15.66 22.13 -6.15
C ILE A 319 -14.45 22.93 -6.63
N HIS A 320 -14.62 23.62 -7.77
CA HIS A 320 -13.55 24.45 -8.36
C HIS A 320 -13.05 25.50 -7.36
N PRO A 321 -11.74 25.79 -7.30
CA PRO A 321 -11.17 26.68 -6.27
C PRO A 321 -11.74 28.10 -6.31
N ARG A 322 -12.08 28.64 -7.48
CA ARG A 322 -12.55 30.03 -7.65
C ARG A 322 -13.96 30.17 -8.20
N GLN A 323 -14.55 29.12 -8.76
CA GLN A 323 -15.88 29.17 -9.39
C GLN A 323 -16.88 28.34 -8.60
N SER A 324 -18.17 28.69 -8.65
CA SER A 324 -19.23 28.01 -7.89
C SER A 324 -19.81 26.83 -8.66
N ARG A 325 -18.92 25.89 -9.04
CA ARG A 325 -19.21 24.66 -9.76
C ARG A 325 -18.23 23.54 -9.41
N THR A 326 -18.53 22.35 -9.84
CA THR A 326 -17.59 21.21 -9.79
C THR A 326 -16.59 21.30 -10.95
N LEU A 327 -15.51 20.50 -10.88
CA LEU A 327 -14.52 20.44 -11.95
C LEU A 327 -15.14 20.04 -13.29
N THR A 328 -14.56 20.54 -14.37
CA THR A 328 -14.78 20.01 -15.73
C THR A 328 -14.04 18.70 -15.95
N VAL A 329 -14.38 17.96 -17.00
CA VAL A 329 -13.65 16.75 -17.39
C VAL A 329 -12.17 17.08 -17.66
N ARG A 330 -11.88 18.19 -18.37
CA ARG A 330 -10.49 18.59 -18.67
C ARG A 330 -9.69 19.00 -17.43
N GLU A 331 -10.31 19.70 -16.49
CA GLU A 331 -9.66 20.03 -15.22
C GLU A 331 -9.30 18.77 -14.42
N ALA A 332 -10.23 17.83 -14.32
CA ALA A 332 -9.97 16.54 -13.67
C ALA A 332 -8.88 15.74 -14.40
N ALA A 333 -8.88 15.74 -15.74
CA ALA A 333 -7.86 15.10 -16.57
C ALA A 333 -6.46 15.68 -16.33
N ARG A 334 -6.34 17.02 -16.27
CA ARG A 334 -5.06 17.68 -15.96
C ARG A 334 -4.55 17.39 -14.55
N LEU A 335 -5.44 17.34 -13.57
CA LEU A 335 -5.07 16.93 -12.20
C LEU A 335 -4.61 15.46 -12.13
N GLN A 336 -5.02 14.63 -13.09
CA GLN A 336 -4.50 13.27 -13.30
C GLN A 336 -3.29 13.23 -14.25
N THR A 337 -2.81 14.38 -14.73
CA THR A 337 -1.69 14.50 -15.69
C THR A 337 -1.94 13.95 -17.09
N PHE A 338 -3.20 13.84 -17.52
CA PHE A 338 -3.50 13.62 -18.94
C PHE A 338 -3.27 14.91 -19.74
N PRO A 339 -2.52 14.86 -20.85
CA PRO A 339 -2.32 16.03 -21.70
C PRO A 339 -3.59 16.42 -22.47
N ASP A 340 -3.68 17.66 -22.92
CA ASP A 340 -4.90 18.21 -23.50
C ASP A 340 -5.30 17.62 -24.87
N ASN A 341 -4.37 17.00 -25.58
CA ASN A 341 -4.67 16.24 -26.78
C ASN A 341 -5.29 14.86 -26.49
N PHE A 342 -5.27 14.41 -25.23
CA PHE A 342 -5.90 13.13 -24.85
C PHE A 342 -7.39 13.34 -24.61
N ARG A 343 -8.24 12.68 -25.42
CA ARG A 343 -9.69 12.75 -25.39
C ARG A 343 -10.27 11.48 -24.78
N PHE A 344 -11.44 11.60 -24.18
CA PHE A 344 -12.15 10.48 -23.55
C PHE A 344 -13.43 10.17 -24.32
N ASP A 345 -13.66 8.91 -24.66
CA ASP A 345 -14.89 8.46 -25.30
C ASP A 345 -16.02 8.32 -24.29
N GLY A 346 -17.24 8.58 -24.77
CA GLY A 346 -18.48 8.46 -24.01
C GLY A 346 -18.91 9.75 -23.29
N PRO A 347 -20.05 9.70 -22.58
CA PRO A 347 -20.59 10.87 -21.89
C PRO A 347 -19.67 11.34 -20.77
N PRO A 348 -19.81 12.59 -20.30
CA PRO A 348 -18.96 13.15 -19.23
C PRO A 348 -18.83 12.27 -17.98
N SER A 349 -19.88 11.52 -17.63
CA SER A 349 -19.83 10.57 -16.50
C SER A 349 -18.90 9.39 -16.76
N ALA A 350 -18.82 8.90 -18.00
CA ALA A 350 -17.86 7.87 -18.40
C ALA A 350 -16.43 8.42 -18.41
N ALA A 351 -16.23 9.62 -18.96
CA ALA A 351 -14.93 10.31 -18.95
C ALA A 351 -14.42 10.51 -17.51
N PHE A 352 -15.26 11.02 -16.61
CA PHE A 352 -14.88 11.16 -15.19
C PHE A 352 -14.52 9.81 -14.53
N ARG A 353 -15.22 8.72 -14.86
CA ARG A 353 -14.93 7.39 -14.35
C ARG A 353 -13.57 6.90 -14.85
N GLN A 354 -13.30 7.06 -16.13
CA GLN A 354 -12.02 6.72 -16.76
C GLN A 354 -10.86 7.48 -16.10
N ILE A 355 -11.00 8.79 -15.92
CA ILE A 355 -10.01 9.65 -15.26
C ILE A 355 -9.78 9.20 -13.80
N GLY A 356 -10.84 8.94 -13.05
CA GLY A 356 -10.75 8.57 -11.63
C GLY A 356 -10.10 7.21 -11.38
N ASN A 357 -10.31 6.24 -12.30
CA ASN A 357 -9.70 4.92 -12.25
C ASN A 357 -8.25 4.90 -12.74
N ALA A 358 -7.85 5.87 -13.54
CA ALA A 358 -6.56 5.85 -14.21
C ALA A 358 -5.36 5.93 -13.26
N VAL A 359 -4.30 5.23 -13.63
CA VAL A 359 -2.93 5.53 -13.17
C VAL A 359 -2.53 6.86 -13.80
N PRO A 360 -2.04 7.86 -13.03
CA PRO A 360 -1.58 9.11 -13.63
C PRO A 360 -0.48 8.86 -14.67
N PRO A 361 -0.60 9.37 -15.91
CA PRO A 361 0.44 9.21 -16.94
C PRO A 361 1.84 9.59 -16.48
N ARG A 362 1.95 10.65 -15.69
CA ARG A 362 3.23 11.09 -15.11
C ARG A 362 3.86 10.03 -14.20
N LEU A 363 3.06 9.33 -13.41
CA LEU A 363 3.54 8.24 -12.57
C LEU A 363 4.00 7.05 -13.43
N GLY A 364 3.21 6.68 -14.45
CA GLY A 364 3.58 5.65 -15.42
C GLY A 364 4.89 5.97 -16.16
N PHE A 365 5.06 7.24 -16.57
CA PHE A 365 6.30 7.72 -17.21
C PHE A 365 7.53 7.54 -16.33
N VAL A 366 7.45 7.99 -15.08
CA VAL A 366 8.59 7.96 -14.16
C VAL A 366 8.98 6.52 -13.82
N MET A 367 7.98 5.65 -13.58
CA MET A 367 8.24 4.23 -13.31
C MET A 367 8.75 3.49 -14.55
N GLY A 368 8.18 3.73 -15.72
CA GLY A 368 8.64 3.15 -16.98
C GLY A 368 10.07 3.53 -17.30
N LYS A 369 10.44 4.80 -17.11
CA LYS A 369 11.81 5.27 -17.30
C LYS A 369 12.78 4.60 -16.33
N ALA A 370 12.43 4.48 -15.04
CA ALA A 370 13.25 3.81 -14.03
C ALA A 370 13.43 2.31 -14.33
N ILE A 371 12.41 1.65 -14.91
CA ILE A 371 12.53 0.26 -15.38
C ILE A 371 13.57 0.17 -16.49
N LEU A 372 13.51 1.02 -17.51
CA LEU A 372 14.50 1.03 -18.60
C LEU A 372 15.91 1.29 -18.07
N GLU A 373 16.09 2.29 -17.22
CA GLU A 373 17.37 2.60 -16.60
C GLU A 373 17.93 1.42 -15.76
N SER A 374 17.07 0.68 -15.07
CA SER A 374 17.48 -0.50 -14.30
C SER A 374 17.86 -1.68 -15.19
N LEU A 375 17.20 -1.85 -16.35
CA LEU A 375 17.52 -2.89 -17.34
C LEU A 375 18.77 -2.55 -18.16
N ASP A 376 19.08 -1.28 -18.38
CA ASP A 376 20.26 -0.81 -19.13
C ASP A 376 21.53 -0.82 -18.27
N ASP A 377 21.41 -0.54 -16.96
CA ASP A 377 22.51 -0.62 -15.97
C ASP A 377 22.12 -1.61 -14.85
N PRO A 378 22.13 -2.93 -15.14
CA PRO A 378 21.66 -3.93 -14.20
C PRO A 378 22.58 -4.03 -12.99
N ARG A 379 22.01 -3.99 -11.81
CA ARG A 379 22.68 -4.26 -10.53
C ARG A 379 22.06 -5.47 -9.89
N ASP A 380 22.89 -6.21 -9.16
CA ASP A 380 22.45 -7.37 -8.40
C ASP A 380 21.48 -6.95 -7.29
N ALA A 381 20.31 -7.60 -7.22
CA ALA A 381 19.31 -7.34 -6.20
C ALA A 381 19.66 -7.90 -4.82
N GLY A 382 20.71 -8.70 -4.73
CA GLY A 382 21.08 -9.39 -3.50
C GLY A 382 20.28 -10.66 -3.25
N ILE A 383 20.04 -11.00 -2.00
CA ILE A 383 19.29 -12.20 -1.64
C ILE A 383 17.78 -11.97 -1.68
N SER A 384 17.04 -13.01 -2.06
CA SER A 384 15.58 -13.00 -2.10
C SER A 384 14.95 -12.89 -0.71
N THR A 385 13.68 -12.50 -0.66
CA THR A 385 12.83 -12.53 0.55
C THR A 385 12.82 -13.92 1.18
N LYS A 386 12.65 -14.97 0.39
CA LYS A 386 12.67 -16.37 0.84
C LYS A 386 14.00 -16.71 1.53
N LYS A 387 15.13 -16.35 0.90
CA LYS A 387 16.45 -16.65 1.48
C LYS A 387 16.71 -15.90 2.77
N THR A 388 16.25 -14.66 2.86
CA THR A 388 16.33 -13.85 4.10
C THR A 388 15.52 -14.51 5.22
N ALA A 389 14.30 -14.95 4.92
CA ALA A 389 13.43 -15.65 5.86
C ALA A 389 14.03 -16.98 6.34
N GLU A 390 14.63 -17.76 5.41
CA GLU A 390 15.36 -19.00 5.76
C GLU A 390 16.48 -18.74 6.76
N LEU A 391 17.36 -17.76 6.50
CA LEU A 391 18.47 -17.41 7.41
C LEU A 391 17.97 -17.02 8.81
N LEU A 392 16.92 -16.23 8.89
CA LEU A 392 16.31 -15.84 10.16
C LEU A 392 15.67 -17.02 10.89
N ALA A 393 14.92 -17.87 10.15
CA ALA A 393 14.25 -19.04 10.72
C ALA A 393 15.25 -20.09 11.19
N GLU A 394 16.25 -20.43 10.37
CA GLU A 394 17.32 -21.36 10.74
C GLU A 394 18.05 -20.90 12.01
N TRP A 395 18.38 -19.62 12.08
CA TRP A 395 18.98 -19.06 13.28
C TRP A 395 18.05 -19.12 14.49
N TRP A 396 16.78 -18.78 14.33
CA TRP A 396 15.77 -18.84 15.41
C TRP A 396 15.61 -20.26 15.96
N LEU A 397 15.63 -21.26 15.10
CA LEU A 397 15.40 -22.65 15.49
C LEU A 397 16.59 -23.30 16.20
N LYS A 398 17.80 -22.71 16.19
CA LYS A 398 18.96 -23.22 16.95
C LYS A 398 18.66 -23.20 18.45
N LYS A 399 18.97 -24.33 19.14
CA LYS A 399 18.66 -24.48 20.58
C LYS A 399 19.68 -23.79 21.49
N ASP A 400 20.95 -23.76 21.10
CA ASP A 400 22.08 -23.31 21.95
C ASP A 400 22.45 -21.84 21.64
N ARG A 401 21.50 -20.93 21.76
CA ARG A 401 21.73 -19.50 21.55
C ARG A 401 21.29 -18.68 22.75
N GLU A 402 21.87 -17.50 22.92
CA GLU A 402 21.41 -16.51 23.89
C GLU A 402 19.98 -16.04 23.54
N GLU A 403 19.14 -15.84 24.55
CA GLU A 403 17.77 -15.37 24.42
C GLU A 403 17.61 -14.02 25.12
N ALA A 404 17.12 -13.01 24.39
CA ALA A 404 16.76 -11.73 24.98
C ALA A 404 15.31 -11.73 25.48
N LEU A 405 14.42 -12.45 24.79
CA LEU A 405 12.97 -12.50 25.05
C LEU A 405 12.51 -13.96 25.22
N PRO A 406 12.76 -14.61 26.37
CA PRO A 406 12.52 -16.04 26.55
C PRO A 406 11.05 -16.43 26.44
N TRP A 407 10.11 -15.50 26.61
CA TRP A 407 8.66 -15.75 26.44
C TRP A 407 8.25 -16.03 24.99
N LEU A 408 9.04 -15.63 24.01
CA LEU A 408 8.76 -15.92 22.60
C LEU A 408 8.75 -17.41 22.27
N ARG A 409 9.41 -18.24 23.10
CA ARG A 409 9.46 -19.69 22.97
C ARG A 409 8.50 -20.45 23.86
N SER A 410 7.71 -19.74 24.65
CA SER A 410 6.86 -20.38 25.68
C SER A 410 5.64 -21.12 25.14
N CYS A 411 5.24 -20.89 23.91
CA CYS A 411 3.99 -21.40 23.31
C CYS A 411 2.74 -21.09 24.18
N SER A 412 2.81 -20.08 25.03
CA SER A 412 1.72 -19.63 25.92
C SER A 412 1.45 -18.16 25.69
N ARG A 413 0.25 -17.83 25.20
CA ARG A 413 -0.17 -16.43 24.98
C ARG A 413 -0.12 -15.60 26.27
N TRP A 414 -0.49 -16.22 27.40
CA TRP A 414 -0.35 -15.57 28.68
C TRP A 414 1.10 -15.19 29.00
N LEU A 415 2.02 -16.16 28.89
CA LEU A 415 3.43 -15.92 29.21
C LEU A 415 4.06 -14.88 28.29
N VAL A 416 3.63 -14.81 27.02
CA VAL A 416 4.05 -13.75 26.10
C VAL A 416 3.53 -12.39 26.57
N ILE A 417 2.25 -12.27 26.87
CA ILE A 417 1.63 -11.02 27.35
C ILE A 417 2.28 -10.59 28.67
N ALA A 418 2.38 -11.49 29.63
CA ALA A 418 2.97 -11.18 30.93
C ALA A 418 4.47 -10.84 30.83
N GLY A 419 5.21 -11.51 29.96
CA GLY A 419 6.61 -11.20 29.68
C GLY A 419 6.80 -9.79 29.12
N GLU A 420 6.01 -9.39 28.12
CA GLU A 420 6.04 -8.03 27.56
C GLU A 420 5.61 -6.97 28.58
N GLU A 421 4.53 -7.18 29.29
CA GLU A 421 3.99 -6.21 30.27
C GLU A 421 4.93 -6.03 31.46
N LEU A 422 5.54 -7.10 31.97
CA LEU A 422 6.40 -7.07 33.16
C LEU A 422 7.88 -6.83 32.84
N LEU A 423 8.43 -7.53 31.84
CA LEU A 423 9.88 -7.69 31.63
C LEU A 423 10.45 -6.94 30.42
N ASP A 424 9.62 -6.31 29.57
CA ASP A 424 10.16 -5.51 28.45
C ASP A 424 11.22 -4.51 28.97
N ARG A 425 12.41 -4.56 28.36
CA ARG A 425 13.60 -3.74 28.74
C ARG A 425 14.04 -3.90 30.19
N ALA A 426 13.80 -5.05 30.81
CA ALA A 426 14.32 -5.35 32.14
C ALA A 426 15.84 -5.59 32.11
N SER A 427 16.50 -5.37 33.27
CA SER A 427 17.88 -5.82 33.44
C SER A 427 17.97 -7.35 33.34
N ARG A 428 19.14 -7.89 32.98
CA ARG A 428 19.33 -9.36 32.86
C ARG A 428 18.95 -10.11 34.14
N THR A 429 19.25 -9.53 35.32
CA THR A 429 18.93 -10.14 36.62
C THR A 429 17.42 -10.19 36.82
N LEU A 430 16.71 -9.06 36.63
CA LEU A 430 15.29 -8.96 36.77
C LEU A 430 14.57 -9.86 35.75
N LEU A 431 15.05 -9.91 34.52
CA LEU A 431 14.52 -10.77 33.47
C LEU A 431 14.58 -12.25 33.88
N ARG A 432 15.71 -12.74 34.37
CA ARG A 432 15.85 -14.15 34.80
C ARG A 432 14.93 -14.48 35.97
N GLN A 433 14.86 -13.61 36.99
CA GLN A 433 14.03 -13.84 38.16
C GLN A 433 12.53 -13.76 37.83
N GLY A 434 12.13 -12.70 37.11
CA GLY A 434 10.75 -12.49 36.71
C GLY A 434 10.23 -13.56 35.76
N TRP A 435 11.07 -14.00 34.83
CA TRP A 435 10.70 -15.10 33.93
C TRP A 435 10.44 -16.41 34.69
N LYS A 436 11.32 -16.78 35.65
CA LYS A 436 11.10 -17.95 36.50
C LYS A 436 9.81 -17.82 37.33
N LEU A 437 9.51 -16.63 37.82
CA LEU A 437 8.28 -16.37 38.58
C LEU A 437 7.03 -16.55 37.71
N LEU A 438 7.02 -15.99 36.50
CA LEU A 438 5.91 -16.13 35.53
C LEU A 438 5.72 -17.59 35.12
N GLN A 439 6.79 -18.32 34.82
CA GLN A 439 6.71 -19.74 34.46
C GLN A 439 6.11 -20.63 35.55
N ARG A 440 6.44 -20.34 36.83
CA ARG A 440 5.85 -21.08 37.97
C ARG A 440 4.38 -20.75 38.19
N ASN A 441 3.92 -19.62 37.67
CA ASN A 441 2.55 -19.13 37.82
C ASN A 441 1.94 -18.88 36.40
N ASP A 442 1.97 -19.89 35.57
CA ASP A 442 1.54 -19.81 34.16
C ASP A 442 0.01 -19.62 33.99
N LYS A 443 -0.78 -19.83 35.06
CA LYS A 443 -2.22 -19.61 35.12
C LYS A 443 -2.61 -18.84 36.38
N PRO A 444 -2.19 -17.57 36.52
CA PRO A 444 -2.40 -16.84 37.78
C PRO A 444 -3.89 -16.61 38.14
N TRP A 445 -4.76 -16.64 37.15
CA TRP A 445 -6.23 -16.56 37.36
C TRP A 445 -6.84 -17.80 38.00
N ALA A 446 -6.14 -18.94 38.00
CA ALA A 446 -6.59 -20.19 38.61
C ALA A 446 -6.04 -20.38 40.05
N LEU A 447 -5.19 -19.47 40.53
CA LEU A 447 -4.57 -19.56 41.86
C LEU A 447 -5.63 -19.41 42.99
N LYS A 448 -5.51 -20.23 44.04
CA LYS A 448 -6.27 -20.07 45.29
C LYS A 448 -5.78 -18.82 46.04
N SER A 449 -6.61 -18.28 46.94
CA SER A 449 -6.35 -17.01 47.63
C SER A 449 -4.92 -16.90 48.19
N ALA A 450 -4.47 -17.86 49.00
CA ALA A 450 -3.14 -17.85 49.61
C ALA A 450 -2.00 -17.90 48.56
N GLN A 451 -2.16 -18.67 47.49
CA GLN A 451 -1.19 -18.71 46.39
C GLN A 451 -1.15 -17.40 45.60
N ARG A 452 -2.29 -16.77 45.42
CA ARG A 452 -2.40 -15.47 44.76
C ARG A 452 -1.75 -14.36 45.58
N THR A 453 -1.96 -14.32 46.91
CA THR A 453 -1.27 -13.36 47.77
C THR A 453 0.25 -13.53 47.65
N ARG A 454 0.73 -14.76 47.77
CA ARG A 454 2.15 -15.05 47.63
C ARG A 454 2.71 -14.60 46.26
N PHE A 455 1.98 -14.85 45.18
CA PHE A 455 2.38 -14.42 43.85
C PHE A 455 2.44 -12.89 43.75
N ALA A 456 1.49 -12.18 44.33
CA ALA A 456 1.47 -10.73 44.38
C ALA A 456 2.69 -10.17 45.18
N ASP A 457 2.98 -10.78 46.35
CA ASP A 457 4.11 -10.39 47.20
C ASP A 457 5.45 -10.64 46.48
N GLU A 458 5.60 -11.79 45.82
CA GLU A 458 6.81 -12.10 45.02
C GLU A 458 6.97 -11.13 43.83
N LEU A 459 5.88 -10.73 43.17
CA LEU A 459 5.93 -9.71 42.10
C LEU A 459 6.32 -8.33 42.66
N ALA A 460 5.69 -7.92 43.78
CA ALA A 460 5.98 -6.64 44.38
C ALA A 460 7.45 -6.56 44.83
N PHE A 461 7.99 -7.58 45.49
CA PHE A 461 9.37 -7.68 45.86
C PHE A 461 10.31 -7.61 44.65
N LEU A 462 9.96 -8.27 43.55
CA LEU A 462 10.77 -8.29 42.32
C LEU A 462 10.84 -6.91 41.64
N THR A 463 9.79 -6.11 41.74
CA THR A 463 9.70 -4.80 41.09
C THR A 463 10.03 -3.65 42.01
N GLU A 464 10.15 -3.89 43.30
CA GLU A 464 10.55 -2.90 44.31
C GLU A 464 11.87 -2.21 43.93
N ASN A 465 11.89 -0.90 43.99
CA ASN A 465 13.05 -0.06 43.63
C ASN A 465 13.53 -0.19 42.16
N SER A 466 12.75 -0.81 41.30
CA SER A 466 13.08 -0.96 39.88
C SER A 466 12.42 0.09 38.98
N GLY A 467 11.52 0.92 39.53
CA GLY A 467 10.64 1.82 38.76
C GLY A 467 9.59 1.10 37.96
N ARG A 468 9.21 -0.12 38.38
CA ARG A 468 8.27 -1.00 37.67
C ARG A 468 7.08 -1.44 38.53
N GLU A 469 6.85 -0.78 39.64
CA GLU A 469 5.79 -1.12 40.60
C GLU A 469 4.42 -1.16 39.92
N GLN A 470 4.13 -0.20 39.04
CA GLN A 470 2.88 -0.18 38.27
C GLN A 470 2.69 -1.39 37.35
N ARG A 471 3.78 -2.06 36.94
CA ARG A 471 3.71 -3.28 36.12
C ARG A 471 3.23 -4.49 36.93
N THR A 472 3.53 -4.52 38.23
CA THR A 472 2.97 -5.53 39.14
C THR A 472 1.45 -5.44 39.18
N ASP A 473 0.92 -4.23 39.40
CA ASP A 473 -0.52 -4.00 39.41
C ASP A 473 -1.16 -4.42 38.10
N ARG A 474 -0.49 -4.12 36.99
CA ARG A 474 -0.93 -4.50 35.65
C ARG A 474 -1.03 -6.02 35.46
N ILE A 475 -0.05 -6.79 35.92
CA ILE A 475 -0.10 -8.27 35.87
C ILE A 475 -1.24 -8.83 36.68
N LEU A 476 -1.49 -8.29 37.89
CA LEU A 476 -2.58 -8.71 38.74
C LEU A 476 -3.96 -8.35 38.13
N GLU A 477 -4.08 -7.17 37.55
CA GLU A 477 -5.26 -6.74 36.79
C GLU A 477 -5.57 -7.70 35.63
N LEU A 478 -4.56 -8.04 34.83
CA LEU A 478 -4.70 -8.99 33.72
C LEU A 478 -5.17 -10.37 34.21
N ALA A 479 -4.58 -10.84 35.31
CA ALA A 479 -5.02 -12.09 35.93
C ALA A 479 -6.48 -12.04 36.38
N ASP A 480 -6.97 -10.90 36.91
CA ASP A 480 -8.36 -10.70 37.29
C ASP A 480 -9.32 -10.66 36.10
N ARG A 481 -8.92 -10.04 35.01
CA ARG A 481 -9.67 -10.06 33.76
C ARG A 481 -9.79 -11.47 33.20
N LEU A 482 -8.69 -12.25 33.20
CA LEU A 482 -8.68 -13.65 32.79
C LEU A 482 -9.49 -14.57 33.71
N LYS A 483 -9.57 -14.25 34.99
CA LYS A 483 -10.46 -15.00 35.91
C LYS A 483 -11.92 -14.88 35.49
N LYS A 484 -12.33 -13.72 34.96
CA LYS A 484 -13.69 -13.50 34.44
C LYS A 484 -13.92 -14.12 33.08
N ASN A 485 -12.90 -14.13 32.23
CA ASN A 485 -12.97 -14.66 30.86
C ASN A 485 -11.64 -15.36 30.45
N PRO A 486 -11.39 -16.60 30.91
CA PRO A 486 -10.18 -17.35 30.55
C PRO A 486 -10.07 -17.62 29.06
N ALA A 487 -11.18 -17.74 28.34
CA ALA A 487 -11.22 -18.01 26.90
C ALA A 487 -10.75 -16.81 26.07
N ALA A 488 -10.57 -15.63 26.66
CA ALA A 488 -10.05 -14.46 25.95
C ALA A 488 -8.68 -14.72 25.30
N LEU A 489 -7.84 -15.58 25.92
CA LEU A 489 -6.55 -15.98 25.35
C LEU A 489 -6.70 -16.84 24.09
N ASP A 490 -7.88 -17.40 23.84
CA ASP A 490 -8.18 -18.25 22.69
C ASP A 490 -8.64 -17.45 21.47
N GLY A 491 -8.94 -16.18 21.69
CA GLY A 491 -9.48 -15.29 20.68
C GLY A 491 -8.47 -14.77 19.67
N SER A 492 -8.99 -14.04 18.68
CA SER A 492 -8.24 -13.21 17.75
C SER A 492 -7.54 -12.06 18.49
N VAL A 493 -6.62 -11.38 17.81
CA VAL A 493 -5.94 -10.20 18.37
C VAL A 493 -6.94 -9.13 18.85
N GLY A 494 -8.02 -8.90 18.08
CA GLY A 494 -9.07 -7.94 18.46
C GLY A 494 -9.78 -8.35 19.75
N GLU A 495 -10.11 -9.63 19.90
CA GLU A 495 -10.75 -10.19 21.10
C GLU A 495 -9.83 -10.14 22.31
N ILE A 496 -8.54 -10.50 22.15
CA ILE A 496 -7.54 -10.38 23.23
C ILE A 496 -7.43 -8.92 23.70
N ARG A 497 -7.33 -7.97 22.78
CA ARG A 497 -7.28 -6.53 23.11
C ARG A 497 -8.51 -6.05 23.86
N ALA A 498 -9.68 -6.38 23.35
CA ALA A 498 -10.96 -5.97 23.96
C ALA A 498 -11.13 -6.53 25.38
N ALA A 499 -10.75 -7.79 25.58
CA ALA A 499 -10.90 -8.46 26.88
C ALA A 499 -9.84 -8.02 27.89
N LEU A 500 -8.57 -7.90 27.48
CA LEU A 500 -7.44 -7.66 28.38
C LEU A 500 -7.01 -6.19 28.42
N GLY A 501 -7.36 -5.38 27.44
CA GLY A 501 -6.94 -3.98 27.34
C GLY A 501 -5.44 -3.83 27.12
N VAL A 502 -4.79 -4.81 26.49
CA VAL A 502 -3.36 -4.75 26.13
C VAL A 502 -3.15 -4.00 24.80
N ALA A 503 -1.92 -3.51 24.59
CA ALA A 503 -1.57 -2.89 23.34
C ALA A 503 -1.69 -3.88 22.17
N GLU A 504 -1.97 -3.35 20.97
CA GLU A 504 -2.09 -4.18 19.75
C GLU A 504 -0.85 -5.01 19.48
N SER A 505 0.32 -4.39 19.60
CA SER A 505 1.61 -5.07 19.42
C SER A 505 1.85 -6.22 20.39
N VAL A 506 1.32 -6.15 21.62
CA VAL A 506 1.42 -7.22 22.60
C VAL A 506 0.49 -8.38 22.26
N ALA A 507 -0.74 -8.07 21.82
CA ALA A 507 -1.68 -9.08 21.35
C ALA A 507 -1.21 -9.75 20.07
N ASP A 508 -0.67 -8.98 19.12
CA ASP A 508 -0.03 -9.49 17.89
C ASP A 508 1.10 -10.46 18.23
N LEU A 509 1.99 -10.06 19.13
CA LEU A 509 3.11 -10.89 19.55
C LEU A 509 2.66 -12.18 20.23
N ALA A 510 1.60 -12.13 21.04
CA ALA A 510 1.04 -13.31 21.70
C ALA A 510 0.46 -14.30 20.68
N VAL A 511 -0.23 -13.82 19.66
CA VAL A 511 -0.75 -14.67 18.56
C VAL A 511 0.40 -15.21 17.69
N LEU A 512 1.38 -14.39 17.38
CA LEU A 512 2.55 -14.79 16.60
C LEU A 512 3.38 -15.86 17.32
N ALA A 513 3.70 -15.69 18.60
CA ALA A 513 4.55 -16.59 19.36
C ALA A 513 3.83 -17.88 19.80
N ALA A 514 2.51 -17.82 20.04
CA ALA A 514 1.69 -18.94 20.46
C ALA A 514 0.43 -19.07 19.57
N PRO A 515 0.55 -19.49 18.31
CA PRO A 515 -0.58 -19.72 17.43
C PRO A 515 -1.43 -20.86 17.95
N ARG A 516 -2.64 -20.91 17.49
CA ARG A 516 -3.55 -22.03 17.67
C ARG A 516 -3.79 -22.71 16.33
N GLU A 517 -4.10 -23.99 16.40
CA GLU A 517 -4.55 -24.71 15.22
C GLU A 517 -5.86 -24.07 14.71
N PRO A 518 -6.02 -23.98 13.37
CA PRO A 518 -7.26 -23.50 12.79
C PRO A 518 -8.42 -24.34 13.31
N ARG A 519 -9.51 -23.73 13.74
CA ARG A 519 -10.76 -24.45 13.97
C ARG A 519 -11.34 -24.83 12.61
N GLU A 520 -11.94 -26.02 12.51
CA GLU A 520 -12.54 -26.54 11.27
C GLU A 520 -13.60 -25.63 10.64
N ASP A 521 -14.12 -24.65 11.41
CA ASP A 521 -15.12 -23.67 11.00
C ASP A 521 -14.55 -22.36 10.45
N ARG A 522 -13.22 -22.22 10.36
CA ARG A 522 -12.54 -21.03 9.80
C ARG A 522 -11.70 -21.42 8.59
N GLU A 523 -12.12 -20.94 7.42
CA GLU A 523 -11.37 -21.07 6.16
C GLU A 523 -10.04 -20.28 6.14
N ALA A 524 -9.77 -19.44 7.11
CA ALA A 524 -8.53 -18.69 7.20
C ALA A 524 -7.47 -19.45 7.99
N GLY A 525 -6.28 -19.58 7.43
CA GLY A 525 -5.09 -20.07 8.11
C GLY A 525 -4.75 -19.27 9.39
N PRO A 526 -3.75 -19.66 10.16
CA PRO A 526 -3.38 -18.97 11.39
C PRO A 526 -3.07 -17.49 11.13
N GLU A 527 -3.60 -16.59 11.97
CA GLU A 527 -3.26 -15.16 11.90
C GLU A 527 -1.75 -14.98 12.06
N GLU A 528 -1.08 -14.43 11.06
CA GLU A 528 0.36 -14.09 11.09
C GLU A 528 0.54 -12.59 10.87
N PRO A 529 0.30 -11.77 11.89
CA PRO A 529 0.40 -10.32 11.75
C PRO A 529 1.85 -9.89 11.46
N VAL A 530 2.04 -8.96 10.54
CA VAL A 530 3.35 -8.31 10.32
C VAL A 530 3.57 -7.28 11.43
N LEU A 531 4.29 -7.69 12.46
CA LEU A 531 4.53 -6.89 13.66
C LEU A 531 5.59 -5.81 13.42
N ILE A 532 5.26 -4.56 13.72
CA ILE A 532 6.16 -3.42 13.56
C ILE A 532 6.56 -2.87 14.92
N THR A 533 7.79 -3.15 15.34
CA THR A 533 8.42 -2.50 16.50
C THR A 533 9.56 -1.60 16.05
N LYS A 534 9.99 -0.67 16.90
CA LYS A 534 11.19 0.14 16.62
C LYS A 534 12.43 -0.71 16.36
N GLY A 535 12.54 -1.85 17.04
CA GLY A 535 13.65 -2.78 16.86
C GLY A 535 13.62 -3.46 15.50
N VAL A 536 12.49 -4.01 15.12
CA VAL A 536 12.29 -4.72 13.84
C VAL A 536 12.49 -3.76 12.66
N LEU A 537 11.93 -2.55 12.74
CA LEU A 537 12.12 -1.51 11.70
C LEU A 537 13.59 -1.13 11.54
N ARG A 538 14.32 -1.01 12.64
CA ARG A 538 15.77 -0.72 12.60
C ARG A 538 16.55 -1.83 11.90
N VAL A 539 16.21 -3.10 12.14
CA VAL A 539 16.86 -4.22 11.43
C VAL A 539 16.56 -4.14 9.94
N ALA A 540 15.29 -3.98 9.57
CA ALA A 540 14.87 -3.87 8.18
C ALA A 540 15.55 -2.68 7.46
N SER A 541 15.56 -1.51 8.09
CA SER A 541 16.22 -0.30 7.58
C SER A 541 17.72 -0.51 7.32
N ARG A 542 18.43 -1.09 8.28
CA ARG A 542 19.88 -1.35 8.18
C ARG A 542 20.20 -2.45 7.18
N PHE A 543 19.38 -3.48 7.12
CA PHE A 543 19.54 -4.58 6.18
C PHE A 543 19.41 -4.09 4.74
N GLN A 544 18.36 -3.34 4.44
CA GLN A 544 18.08 -2.81 3.10
C GLN A 544 18.89 -1.54 2.77
N GLY A 545 19.56 -0.92 3.74
CA GLY A 545 20.26 0.35 3.54
C GLY A 545 19.33 1.56 3.38
N ASN A 546 18.04 1.42 3.71
CA ASN A 546 17.03 2.46 3.57
C ASN A 546 16.63 3.05 4.92
N LEU A 547 17.20 4.19 5.27
CA LEU A 547 16.94 4.87 6.55
C LEU A 547 15.52 5.48 6.65
N ASP A 548 14.83 5.67 5.55
CA ASP A 548 13.47 6.25 5.51
C ASP A 548 12.43 5.28 6.09
N VAL A 549 12.70 3.98 6.08
CA VAL A 549 11.87 2.92 6.70
C VAL A 549 11.58 3.21 8.19
N GLU A 550 12.54 3.76 8.93
CA GLU A 550 12.34 4.13 10.34
C GLU A 550 11.63 5.48 10.53
N ARG A 551 11.75 6.38 9.55
CA ARG A 551 11.37 7.80 9.68
C ARG A 551 10.04 8.13 9.05
N ARG A 552 9.74 7.56 7.87
CA ARG A 552 8.54 7.82 7.09
C ARG A 552 7.58 6.63 7.18
N ASN A 553 6.29 6.92 7.17
CA ASN A 553 5.20 5.94 6.97
C ASN A 553 5.43 4.52 7.55
N ARG A 554 5.75 4.43 8.85
CA ARG A 554 6.01 3.14 9.52
C ARG A 554 4.96 2.07 9.25
N MET A 555 3.70 2.48 9.07
CA MET A 555 2.56 1.57 8.86
C MET A 555 2.45 1.08 7.41
N THR A 556 3.17 1.70 6.48
CA THR A 556 3.23 1.30 5.06
C THR A 556 4.62 0.79 4.70
N ASP A 557 5.57 1.69 4.45
CA ASP A 557 6.93 1.32 4.03
C ASP A 557 7.65 0.46 5.06
N GLY A 558 7.46 0.76 6.35
CA GLY A 558 8.02 -0.06 7.43
C GLY A 558 7.47 -1.47 7.44
N ARG A 559 6.17 -1.64 7.20
CA ARG A 559 5.52 -2.95 7.15
C ARG A 559 5.97 -3.74 5.91
N LEU A 560 6.07 -3.09 4.76
CA LEU A 560 6.62 -3.68 3.54
C LEU A 560 8.05 -4.18 3.76
N ALA A 561 8.92 -3.33 4.33
CA ALA A 561 10.30 -3.69 4.61
C ALA A 561 10.44 -4.90 5.55
N VAL A 562 9.58 -5.02 6.55
CA VAL A 562 9.52 -6.18 7.46
C VAL A 562 9.00 -7.41 6.73
N ALA A 563 7.94 -7.28 5.95
CA ALA A 563 7.36 -8.37 5.17
C ALA A 563 8.39 -9.03 4.23
N ARG A 564 9.26 -8.23 3.60
CA ARG A 564 10.38 -8.72 2.79
C ARG A 564 11.41 -9.52 3.57
N MET A 565 11.55 -9.30 4.86
CA MET A 565 12.51 -10.05 5.67
C MET A 565 11.96 -11.39 6.16
N ILE A 566 10.64 -11.48 6.33
CA ILE A 566 10.00 -12.64 6.94
C ILE A 566 9.35 -13.58 5.91
N GLY A 567 9.14 -13.14 4.66
CA GLY A 567 8.48 -13.92 3.63
C GLY A 567 7.06 -14.36 3.99
N ILE A 568 6.59 -15.43 3.37
CA ILE A 568 5.31 -16.11 3.66
C ILE A 568 5.55 -17.62 3.73
N GLY A 569 4.56 -18.40 4.18
CA GLY A 569 4.66 -19.85 4.29
C GLY A 569 5.18 -20.32 5.64
N GLU A 570 5.58 -21.59 5.73
CA GLU A 570 5.88 -22.29 6.99
C GLU A 570 7.02 -21.65 7.82
N LEU A 571 8.00 -21.07 7.16
CA LEU A 571 9.15 -20.45 7.82
C LEU A 571 8.90 -19.00 8.27
N SER A 572 7.88 -18.32 7.72
CA SER A 572 7.59 -16.90 7.95
C SER A 572 7.53 -16.55 9.44
N ARG A 573 6.81 -17.35 10.20
CA ARG A 573 6.66 -17.16 11.62
C ARG A 573 7.98 -17.26 12.39
N SER A 574 8.75 -18.31 12.10
CA SER A 574 10.07 -18.52 12.73
C SER A 574 11.04 -17.40 12.34
N ALA A 575 11.01 -16.95 11.10
CA ALA A 575 11.77 -15.80 10.62
C ALA A 575 11.37 -14.51 11.35
N HIS A 576 10.09 -14.29 11.57
CA HIS A 576 9.61 -13.10 12.27
C HIS A 576 10.01 -13.08 13.74
N LEU A 577 9.85 -14.20 14.45
CA LEU A 577 10.33 -14.34 15.82
C LEU A 577 11.86 -14.15 15.90
N GLY A 578 12.58 -14.71 14.95
CA GLY A 578 14.02 -14.51 14.78
C GLY A 578 14.37 -13.03 14.57
N LEU A 579 13.65 -12.33 13.75
CA LEU A 579 13.85 -10.89 13.49
C LEU A 579 13.63 -10.05 14.75
N ILE A 580 12.60 -10.34 15.54
CA ILE A 580 12.31 -9.66 16.80
C ILE A 580 13.43 -9.90 17.81
N GLU A 581 13.87 -11.13 17.95
CA GLU A 581 14.94 -11.50 18.88
C GLU A 581 16.28 -10.88 18.47
N LEU A 582 16.64 -10.94 17.18
CA LEU A 582 17.86 -10.34 16.63
C LEU A 582 17.91 -8.83 16.89
N ALA A 583 16.77 -8.14 16.79
CA ALA A 583 16.66 -6.72 17.08
C ALA A 583 17.04 -6.36 18.53
N ASN A 584 16.82 -7.29 19.46
CA ASN A 584 17.12 -7.11 20.88
C ASN A 584 18.53 -7.57 21.26
N LEU A 585 19.04 -8.63 20.63
CA LEU A 585 20.37 -9.16 20.93
C LEU A 585 21.48 -8.32 20.28
N TRP A 586 21.46 -8.19 18.97
CA TRP A 586 22.61 -7.73 18.20
C TRP A 586 22.40 -6.44 17.44
N CYS A 587 21.26 -6.22 16.80
CA CYS A 587 21.01 -4.99 16.05
C CYS A 587 20.58 -3.85 16.99
N ARG A 588 21.45 -3.50 17.95
CA ARG A 588 21.19 -2.47 18.97
C ARG A 588 21.11 -1.06 18.38
N PRO A 589 20.43 -0.10 19.05
CA PRO A 589 20.26 1.25 18.52
C PRO A 589 21.58 1.98 18.23
N VAL A 590 22.51 1.97 19.18
CA VAL A 590 23.75 2.75 19.09
C VAL A 590 24.89 1.92 18.50
N THR A 591 25.16 0.76 19.05
CA THR A 591 26.29 -0.09 18.66
C THR A 591 25.80 -1.49 18.29
N PRO A 592 25.57 -1.77 16.99
CA PRO A 592 25.19 -3.11 16.56
C PRO A 592 26.37 -4.08 16.69
N VAL A 593 26.09 -5.34 17.03
CA VAL A 593 27.09 -6.42 17.10
C VAL A 593 26.95 -7.26 15.82
N CYS A 594 27.49 -6.73 14.72
CA CYS A 594 27.32 -7.34 13.41
C CYS A 594 28.12 -8.64 13.23
N SER A 595 29.24 -8.83 13.98
CA SER A 595 30.03 -10.07 13.92
C SER A 595 29.26 -11.33 14.28
N GLU A 596 28.23 -11.22 15.13
CA GLU A 596 27.39 -12.34 15.58
C GLU A 596 26.09 -12.49 14.77
N CYS A 597 25.79 -11.53 13.91
CA CYS A 597 24.50 -11.45 13.24
C CYS A 597 24.44 -12.35 11.99
N PRO A 598 23.44 -13.24 11.88
CA PRO A 598 23.29 -14.13 10.72
C PRO A 598 23.04 -13.40 9.41
N LEU A 599 22.57 -12.17 9.46
CA LEU A 599 22.29 -11.36 8.28
C LEU A 599 23.48 -10.58 7.76
N THR A 600 24.60 -10.53 8.50
CA THR A 600 25.77 -9.69 8.16
C THR A 600 26.30 -9.89 6.74
N PRO A 601 26.36 -11.10 6.17
CA PRO A 601 26.87 -11.29 4.81
C PRO A 601 26.06 -10.57 3.73
N HIS A 602 24.80 -10.24 4.02
CA HIS A 602 23.85 -9.64 3.07
C HIS A 602 23.29 -8.30 3.57
N CYS A 603 23.76 -7.81 4.72
CA CYS A 603 23.24 -6.60 5.35
C CYS A 603 24.08 -5.39 4.94
N ASN A 604 23.43 -4.32 4.45
CA ASN A 604 24.12 -3.09 4.09
C ASN A 604 24.92 -2.48 5.23
N GLU A 605 24.36 -2.46 6.45
CA GLU A 605 25.10 -2.02 7.64
C GLU A 605 26.21 -2.99 8.01
N GLY A 606 26.00 -4.29 7.85
CA GLY A 606 27.04 -5.32 8.07
C GLY A 606 28.24 -5.11 7.16
N HIS A 607 28.02 -4.85 5.89
CA HIS A 607 29.10 -4.51 4.93
C HIS A 607 29.81 -3.23 5.33
N ARG A 608 29.07 -2.18 5.75
CA ARG A 608 29.65 -0.92 6.21
C ARG A 608 30.53 -1.13 7.43
N GLN A 609 30.08 -1.89 8.43
CA GLN A 609 30.85 -2.19 9.65
C GLN A 609 32.10 -3.01 9.34
N ARG A 610 32.01 -4.01 8.47
CA ARG A 610 33.17 -4.81 8.02
C ARG A 610 34.22 -3.95 7.33
N ASN A 611 33.81 -3.04 6.47
CA ASN A 611 34.73 -2.14 5.77
C ASN A 611 35.40 -1.14 6.73
N MET A 612 34.74 -0.75 7.83
CA MET A 612 35.33 0.16 8.87
C MET A 612 36.25 -0.56 9.85
N ASN A 613 36.03 -1.84 10.14
CA ASN A 613 36.75 -2.63 11.13
C ASN A 613 36.98 -4.08 10.60
N PRO A 614 37.85 -4.29 9.61
CA PRO A 614 38.02 -5.62 8.98
C PRO A 614 38.44 -6.70 10.00
N THR A 615 39.31 -6.37 10.94
CA THR A 615 39.84 -7.31 11.93
C THR A 615 38.84 -7.89 12.93
N LEU A 616 37.63 -7.38 12.99
CA LEU A 616 36.55 -7.94 13.83
C LEU A 616 35.76 -9.04 13.13
N TYR A 617 36.04 -9.29 11.85
CA TYR A 617 35.24 -10.20 10.99
C TYR A 617 36.08 -11.33 10.35
N ASP A 618 37.39 -11.27 10.53
CA ASP A 618 38.36 -12.36 10.23
C ASP A 618 38.50 -13.28 11.44
#